data_4e85279f079e29bd3b37cf01c46e36fd
#
_entry.id   4e85279f079e29bd3b37cf01c46e36fd
#
_cell.length_a   1.000
_cell.length_b   1.000
_cell.length_c   1.000
_cell.angle_alpha   90.00
_cell.angle_beta   90.00
_cell.angle_gamma   90.00
#
_symmetry.space_group_name_H-M   'P 1'
#
loop_
_entity.id
_entity.type
_entity.pdbx_description
1 polymer ?
#
loop_
_entity_poly.entity_id
_entity_poly.type
_entity_poly.pdbx_seq_one_letter_code
_entity_poly.pdbx_strand_id
1 'polypeptide(L)'
;MRRIAVCHVLLLSLPAVAHAALAQAQADPSAKPAQYFFVLLNRPANAPQLSKEAGEKLQDEHMANIRKLYGEHKLVIAGPFEEDTALRGIFVFQADSAAQVQGWANSDPAIKAGRLAADVHGPWLIDANAIHPPTTPEGMEQYTLVLMKRGDKWNPDAPEFMNVMKQHGAYAEQMIKQGNLALAGPFPFNDEGELRGVGIFRVSAEQTAKLLKDDPAIKAGLMKPEVHPWITGKGVLASGQPVQ
;
A
#
# COMPACT_ATOMS: atom_id res chain seq x y z
N MET A 1 40.92 -11.40 -82.45
CA MET A 1 40.93 -12.24 -81.26
C MET A 1 40.42 -11.40 -80.12
N ARG A 2 39.11 -11.50 -79.79
CA ARG A 2 38.47 -10.74 -78.72
C ARG A 2 38.28 -11.64 -77.48
N ARG A 3 38.86 -11.26 -76.37
CA ARG A 3 38.67 -11.92 -75.07
C ARG A 3 37.42 -11.37 -74.43
N ILE A 4 36.47 -12.26 -74.12
CA ILE A 4 35.24 -11.98 -73.40
C ILE A 4 35.57 -12.16 -71.91
N ALA A 5 35.44 -11.08 -71.15
CA ALA A 5 35.52 -11.12 -69.65
C ALA A 5 34.15 -11.48 -69.06
N VAL A 6 34.10 -12.57 -68.32
CA VAL A 6 32.90 -12.98 -67.58
C VAL A 6 32.94 -12.28 -66.24
N CYS A 7 31.94 -11.38 -65.98
CA CYS A 7 31.74 -10.75 -64.75
C CYS A 7 30.92 -11.68 -63.83
N HIS A 8 31.51 -12.14 -62.70
CA HIS A 8 30.81 -12.85 -61.65
C HIS A 8 30.12 -11.84 -60.74
N VAL A 9 28.80 -11.82 -60.75
CA VAL A 9 27.98 -11.07 -59.76
C VAL A 9 27.86 -11.91 -58.50
N LEU A 10 28.51 -11.45 -57.43
CA LEU A 10 28.36 -12.02 -56.11
C LEU A 10 27.06 -11.47 -55.48
N LEU A 11 26.06 -12.31 -55.38
CA LEU A 11 24.85 -12.02 -54.61
C LEU A 11 25.16 -12.16 -53.10
N LEU A 12 25.32 -11.04 -52.40
CA LEU A 12 25.37 -10.96 -50.96
C LEU A 12 23.94 -11.06 -50.41
N SER A 13 23.61 -12.20 -49.83
CA SER A 13 22.38 -12.40 -49.03
C SER A 13 22.53 -11.71 -47.68
N LEU A 14 21.78 -10.62 -47.46
CA LEU A 14 21.60 -9.98 -46.15
C LEU A 14 20.69 -10.84 -45.27
N PRO A 15 21.03 -11.12 -43.99
CA PRO A 15 20.12 -11.75 -43.08
C PRO A 15 19.03 -10.77 -42.71
N ALA A 16 17.78 -11.19 -42.87
CA ALA A 16 16.62 -10.47 -42.36
C ALA A 16 16.68 -10.42 -40.79
N VAL A 17 17.02 -9.26 -40.26
CA VAL A 17 16.89 -8.99 -38.83
C VAL A 17 15.40 -8.87 -38.51
N ALA A 18 14.84 -9.92 -37.94
CA ALA A 18 13.47 -9.89 -37.38
C ALA A 18 13.43 -8.90 -36.23
N HIS A 19 12.87 -7.72 -36.44
CA HIS A 19 12.53 -6.79 -35.40
C HIS A 19 11.34 -7.38 -34.65
N ALA A 20 11.59 -8.01 -33.48
CA ALA A 20 10.56 -8.29 -32.49
C ALA A 20 10.08 -6.94 -31.96
N ALA A 21 8.97 -6.44 -32.47
CA ALA A 21 8.26 -5.31 -31.91
C ALA A 21 7.74 -5.76 -30.53
N LEU A 22 8.41 -5.34 -29.45
CA LEU A 22 7.88 -5.33 -28.12
C LEU A 22 6.63 -4.44 -28.16
N ALA A 23 5.46 -5.06 -28.18
CA ALA A 23 4.20 -4.37 -27.97
C ALA A 23 4.22 -3.82 -26.51
N GLN A 24 4.66 -2.59 -26.37
CA GLN A 24 4.38 -1.80 -25.18
C GLN A 24 2.86 -1.63 -25.15
N ALA A 25 2.22 -2.27 -24.19
CA ALA A 25 0.82 -2.02 -23.90
C ALA A 25 0.71 -0.51 -23.57
N GLN A 26 0.23 0.26 -24.52
CA GLN A 26 -0.09 1.67 -24.33
C GLN A 26 -1.25 1.70 -23.32
N ALA A 27 -0.99 2.26 -22.14
CA ALA A 27 -2.05 2.54 -21.18
C ALA A 27 -3.11 3.40 -21.86
N ASP A 28 -4.37 3.03 -21.75
CA ASP A 28 -5.49 3.81 -22.26
C ASP A 28 -5.45 5.21 -21.61
N PRO A 29 -5.25 6.29 -22.38
CA PRO A 29 -5.18 7.64 -21.83
C PRO A 29 -6.50 8.12 -21.23
N SER A 30 -7.61 7.39 -21.41
CA SER A 30 -8.92 7.65 -20.80
C SER A 30 -9.14 6.87 -19.50
N ALA A 31 -8.27 5.91 -19.16
CA ALA A 31 -8.38 5.15 -17.92
C ALA A 31 -8.16 6.07 -16.72
N LYS A 32 -9.12 6.11 -15.81
CA LYS A 32 -8.92 6.82 -14.53
C LYS A 32 -7.76 6.18 -13.78
N PRO A 33 -6.87 7.00 -13.17
CA PRO A 33 -5.82 6.47 -12.31
C PRO A 33 -6.41 5.58 -11.23
N ALA A 34 -5.75 4.47 -10.96
CA ALA A 34 -6.15 3.57 -9.87
C ALA A 34 -6.18 4.35 -8.55
N GLN A 35 -7.28 4.27 -7.81
CA GLN A 35 -7.41 4.87 -6.49
C GLN A 35 -7.29 3.77 -5.43
N TYR A 36 -6.59 4.10 -4.36
CA TYR A 36 -6.42 3.20 -3.23
C TYR A 36 -7.17 3.72 -2.02
N PHE A 37 -7.76 2.81 -1.27
CA PHE A 37 -8.48 3.12 -0.04
C PHE A 37 -7.93 2.26 1.08
N PHE A 38 -7.65 2.90 2.20
CA PHE A 38 -7.14 2.27 3.40
C PHE A 38 -8.28 2.00 4.37
N VAL A 39 -8.36 0.79 4.91
CA VAL A 39 -9.41 0.38 5.84
C VAL A 39 -8.77 -0.09 7.13
N LEU A 40 -9.12 0.52 8.24
CA LEU A 40 -8.82 0.02 9.57
C LEU A 40 -9.88 -1.00 9.99
N LEU A 41 -9.43 -2.14 10.48
CA LEU A 41 -10.27 -3.18 11.05
C LEU A 41 -10.21 -3.11 12.56
N ASN A 42 -11.32 -2.75 13.18
CA ASN A 42 -11.42 -2.59 14.62
C ASN A 42 -12.31 -3.67 15.23
N ARG A 43 -11.96 -4.15 16.43
CA ARG A 43 -12.85 -4.97 17.26
C ARG A 43 -13.81 -4.04 18.00
N PRO A 44 -15.13 -4.09 17.75
CA PRO A 44 -16.09 -3.32 18.52
C PRO A 44 -16.07 -3.70 20.02
N ALA A 45 -16.33 -2.74 20.91
CA ALA A 45 -16.37 -3.00 22.34
C ALA A 45 -17.44 -4.05 22.74
N ASN A 46 -18.53 -4.11 21.97
CA ASN A 46 -19.64 -5.06 22.12
C ASN A 46 -19.53 -6.27 21.16
N ALA A 47 -18.33 -6.58 20.66
CA ALA A 47 -18.13 -7.71 19.75
C ALA A 47 -18.61 -9.03 20.39
N PRO A 48 -19.40 -9.85 19.66
CA PRO A 48 -19.93 -11.10 20.19
C PRO A 48 -18.82 -12.04 20.68
N GLN A 49 -19.02 -12.67 21.82
CA GLN A 49 -18.15 -13.77 22.27
C GLN A 49 -18.54 -15.03 21.50
N LEU A 50 -17.53 -15.75 21.00
CA LEU A 50 -17.72 -17.00 20.25
C LEU A 50 -17.08 -18.16 20.99
N SER A 51 -17.62 -19.37 20.81
CA SER A 51 -16.88 -20.57 21.19
C SER A 51 -15.61 -20.68 20.35
N LYS A 52 -14.67 -21.50 20.79
CA LYS A 52 -13.42 -21.74 20.05
C LYS A 52 -13.71 -22.19 18.62
N GLU A 53 -14.58 -23.19 18.45
CA GLU A 53 -14.94 -23.77 17.17
C GLU A 53 -15.63 -22.75 16.24
N ALA A 54 -16.53 -21.93 16.79
CA ALA A 54 -17.18 -20.87 16.04
C ALA A 54 -16.19 -19.77 15.60
N GLY A 55 -15.21 -19.46 16.47
CA GLY A 55 -14.15 -18.51 16.18
C GLY A 55 -13.20 -19.00 15.09
N GLU A 56 -12.78 -20.27 15.15
CA GLU A 56 -11.94 -20.89 14.11
C GLU A 56 -12.66 -20.92 12.77
N LYS A 57 -13.93 -21.37 12.74
CA LYS A 57 -14.73 -21.37 11.51
C LYS A 57 -14.85 -19.96 10.91
N LEU A 58 -15.15 -18.96 11.74
CA LEU A 58 -15.26 -17.56 11.27
C LEU A 58 -13.93 -17.04 10.73
N GLN A 59 -12.81 -17.42 11.36
CA GLN A 59 -11.48 -17.06 10.87
C GLN A 59 -11.19 -17.70 9.50
N ASP A 60 -11.56 -18.97 9.28
CA ASP A 60 -11.40 -19.64 8.00
C ASP A 60 -12.22 -18.96 6.89
N GLU A 61 -13.46 -18.57 7.20
CA GLU A 61 -14.33 -17.84 6.29
C GLU A 61 -13.79 -16.45 5.96
N HIS A 62 -13.26 -15.72 6.96
CA HIS A 62 -12.59 -14.44 6.78
C HIS A 62 -11.37 -14.58 5.84
N MET A 63 -10.50 -15.56 6.09
CA MET A 63 -9.33 -15.84 5.25
C MET A 63 -9.72 -16.26 3.82
N ALA A 64 -10.81 -16.99 3.66
CA ALA A 64 -11.35 -17.35 2.34
C ALA A 64 -11.83 -16.11 1.57
N ASN A 65 -12.49 -15.16 2.27
CA ASN A 65 -12.92 -13.91 1.68
C ASN A 65 -11.71 -13.02 1.27
N ILE A 66 -10.66 -12.95 2.09
CA ILE A 66 -9.41 -12.26 1.75
C ILE A 66 -8.83 -12.84 0.46
N ARG A 67 -8.66 -14.17 0.36
CA ARG A 67 -8.14 -14.82 -0.85
C ARG A 67 -8.98 -14.53 -2.08
N LYS A 68 -10.32 -14.55 -1.95
CA LYS A 68 -11.24 -14.21 -3.02
C LYS A 68 -11.04 -12.77 -3.50
N LEU A 69 -10.98 -11.80 -2.59
CA LEU A 69 -10.82 -10.38 -2.93
C LEU A 69 -9.44 -10.08 -3.57
N TYR A 70 -8.39 -10.80 -3.16
CA TYR A 70 -7.10 -10.76 -3.85
C TYR A 70 -7.20 -11.32 -5.27
N GLY A 71 -7.82 -12.48 -5.45
CA GLY A 71 -8.02 -13.10 -6.77
C GLY A 71 -8.86 -12.26 -7.73
N GLU A 72 -9.76 -11.43 -7.19
CA GLU A 72 -10.56 -10.46 -7.94
C GLU A 72 -9.86 -9.12 -8.16
N HIS A 73 -8.59 -8.97 -7.76
CA HIS A 73 -7.78 -7.74 -7.84
C HIS A 73 -8.41 -6.52 -7.15
N LYS A 74 -9.26 -6.74 -6.17
CA LYS A 74 -9.91 -5.71 -5.37
C LYS A 74 -9.07 -5.34 -4.15
N LEU A 75 -8.59 -6.35 -3.43
CA LEU A 75 -7.74 -6.21 -2.26
C LEU A 75 -6.27 -6.30 -2.71
N VAL A 76 -5.44 -5.34 -2.31
CA VAL A 76 -4.03 -5.28 -2.69
C VAL A 76 -3.09 -5.45 -1.51
N ILE A 77 -3.51 -5.09 -0.31
CA ILE A 77 -2.78 -5.32 0.95
C ILE A 77 -3.78 -5.76 2.02
N ALA A 78 -3.40 -6.74 2.82
CA ALA A 78 -4.11 -7.14 4.05
C ALA A 78 -3.12 -7.64 5.08
N GLY A 79 -3.40 -7.38 6.35
CA GLY A 79 -2.57 -7.91 7.42
C GLY A 79 -3.07 -7.53 8.81
N PRO A 80 -2.82 -8.39 9.81
CA PRO A 80 -3.17 -8.12 11.19
C PRO A 80 -2.09 -7.29 11.89
N PHE A 81 -2.49 -6.55 12.92
CA PHE A 81 -1.57 -6.05 13.93
C PHE A 81 -1.17 -7.16 14.88
N GLU A 82 0.05 -7.12 15.39
CA GLU A 82 0.57 -8.13 16.32
C GLU A 82 0.15 -7.85 17.77
N GLU A 83 -0.43 -6.68 18.03
CA GLU A 83 -0.90 -6.24 19.35
C GLU A 83 -2.33 -6.73 19.61
N ASP A 84 -2.63 -7.13 20.86
CA ASP A 84 -4.00 -7.45 21.28
C ASP A 84 -4.74 -6.20 21.78
N THR A 85 -5.04 -5.31 20.85
CA THR A 85 -5.80 -4.08 21.08
C THR A 85 -7.15 -4.13 20.36
N ALA A 86 -7.92 -3.03 20.40
CA ALA A 86 -9.12 -2.88 19.58
C ALA A 86 -8.78 -2.87 18.08
N LEU A 87 -7.61 -2.35 17.72
CA LEU A 87 -7.11 -2.31 16.36
C LEU A 87 -6.61 -3.71 15.95
N ARG A 88 -7.21 -4.32 14.92
CA ARG A 88 -6.98 -5.73 14.58
C ARG A 88 -6.19 -5.94 13.30
N GLY A 89 -6.30 -5.06 12.34
CA GLY A 89 -5.62 -5.18 11.05
C GLY A 89 -6.01 -4.10 10.09
N ILE A 90 -5.54 -4.25 8.86
CA ILE A 90 -5.86 -3.35 7.77
C ILE A 90 -6.24 -4.10 6.50
N PHE A 91 -7.02 -3.44 5.65
CA PHE A 91 -7.14 -3.73 4.23
C PHE A 91 -6.73 -2.50 3.42
N VAL A 92 -6.15 -2.73 2.24
CA VAL A 92 -6.02 -1.70 1.19
C VAL A 92 -6.71 -2.23 -0.06
N PHE A 93 -7.68 -1.48 -0.53
CA PHE A 93 -8.43 -1.79 -1.76
C PHE A 93 -8.03 -0.87 -2.89
N GLN A 94 -8.01 -1.41 -4.10
CA GLN A 94 -8.04 -0.63 -5.32
C GLN A 94 -9.50 -0.53 -5.79
N ALA A 95 -10.05 0.69 -5.84
CA ALA A 95 -11.48 0.90 -6.10
C ALA A 95 -11.75 2.29 -6.71
N ASP A 96 -12.97 2.49 -7.23
CA ASP A 96 -13.41 3.75 -7.81
C ASP A 96 -14.00 4.71 -6.77
N SER A 97 -14.41 4.20 -5.59
CA SER A 97 -15.02 4.99 -4.53
C SER A 97 -14.97 4.33 -3.15
N ALA A 98 -15.05 5.15 -2.10
CA ALA A 98 -15.17 4.67 -0.72
C ALA A 98 -16.46 3.82 -0.51
N ALA A 99 -17.56 4.14 -1.17
CA ALA A 99 -18.80 3.37 -1.08
C ALA A 99 -18.63 1.94 -1.63
N GLN A 100 -17.87 1.78 -2.71
CA GLN A 100 -17.53 0.47 -3.27
C GLN A 100 -16.67 -0.34 -2.28
N VAL A 101 -15.67 0.29 -1.68
CA VAL A 101 -14.80 -0.32 -0.64
C VAL A 101 -15.62 -0.74 0.58
N GLN A 102 -16.50 0.13 1.07
CA GLN A 102 -17.39 -0.20 2.20
C GLN A 102 -18.26 -1.43 1.89
N GLY A 103 -18.78 -1.53 0.65
CA GLY A 103 -19.54 -2.69 0.21
C GLY A 103 -18.72 -3.98 0.24
N TRP A 104 -17.47 -3.93 -0.24
CA TRP A 104 -16.56 -5.09 -0.20
C TRP A 104 -16.12 -5.46 1.21
N ALA A 105 -15.77 -4.48 2.04
CA ALA A 105 -15.44 -4.71 3.44
C ALA A 105 -16.62 -5.33 4.19
N ASN A 106 -17.84 -4.83 4.00
CA ASN A 106 -19.05 -5.36 4.61
C ASN A 106 -19.41 -6.77 4.10
N SER A 107 -18.82 -7.26 3.01
CA SER A 107 -18.98 -8.64 2.57
C SER A 107 -18.22 -9.64 3.45
N ASP A 108 -17.27 -9.17 4.24
CA ASP A 108 -16.43 -10.00 5.08
C ASP A 108 -17.21 -10.68 6.20
N PRO A 109 -17.06 -12.02 6.39
CA PRO A 109 -17.79 -12.77 7.40
C PRO A 109 -17.54 -12.25 8.84
N ALA A 110 -16.33 -11.83 9.17
CA ALA A 110 -16.01 -11.31 10.51
C ALA A 110 -16.68 -9.94 10.76
N ILE A 111 -16.84 -9.12 9.72
CA ILE A 111 -17.57 -7.86 9.80
C ILE A 111 -19.08 -8.12 9.90
N LYS A 112 -19.63 -9.02 9.09
CA LYS A 112 -21.04 -9.43 9.16
C LYS A 112 -21.42 -10.00 10.52
N ALA A 113 -20.52 -10.74 11.14
CA ALA A 113 -20.71 -11.30 12.47
C ALA A 113 -20.52 -10.28 13.61
N GLY A 114 -20.20 -9.01 13.32
CA GLY A 114 -19.96 -7.97 14.32
C GLY A 114 -18.67 -8.18 15.13
N ARG A 115 -17.77 -9.07 14.68
CA ARG A 115 -16.46 -9.29 15.32
C ARG A 115 -15.45 -8.24 14.92
N LEU A 116 -15.61 -7.67 13.71
CA LEU A 116 -14.83 -6.56 13.19
C LEU A 116 -15.77 -5.45 12.70
N ALA A 117 -15.26 -4.24 12.70
CA ALA A 117 -15.84 -3.08 12.04
C ALA A 117 -14.80 -2.48 11.09
N ALA A 118 -15.24 -2.05 9.91
CA ALA A 118 -14.39 -1.40 8.93
C ALA A 118 -14.54 0.11 9.00
N ASP A 119 -13.41 0.81 9.12
CA ASP A 119 -13.32 2.27 9.03
C ASP A 119 -12.53 2.62 7.75
N VAL A 120 -13.23 3.20 6.77
CA VAL A 120 -12.72 3.43 5.41
C VAL A 120 -12.15 4.84 5.27
N HIS A 121 -10.89 4.94 4.86
CA HIS A 121 -10.17 6.18 4.62
C HIS A 121 -9.69 6.27 3.17
N GLY A 122 -9.75 7.45 2.57
CA GLY A 122 -9.18 7.65 1.23
C GLY A 122 -9.91 8.66 0.35
N PRO A 123 -9.40 8.82 -0.87
CA PRO A 123 -8.33 8.02 -1.48
C PRO A 123 -6.98 8.19 -0.75
N TRP A 124 -6.24 7.09 -0.60
CA TRP A 124 -4.88 7.08 -0.06
C TRP A 124 -3.91 7.36 -1.21
N LEU A 125 -3.20 8.49 -1.15
CA LEU A 125 -2.36 8.98 -2.24
C LEU A 125 -0.96 8.37 -2.12
N ILE A 126 -0.77 7.23 -2.80
CA ILE A 126 0.46 6.43 -2.76
C ILE A 126 1.04 6.17 -4.15
N ASP A 127 2.30 5.80 -4.20
CA ASP A 127 2.92 5.24 -5.40
C ASP A 127 2.45 3.81 -5.62
N ALA A 128 1.66 3.59 -6.66
CA ALA A 128 1.17 2.27 -7.04
C ALA A 128 2.29 1.26 -7.33
N ASN A 129 3.46 1.72 -7.79
CA ASN A 129 4.60 0.85 -8.07
C ASN A 129 5.23 0.24 -6.82
N ALA A 130 4.90 0.74 -5.64
CA ALA A 130 5.36 0.17 -4.38
C ALA A 130 4.56 -1.05 -3.93
N ILE A 131 3.45 -1.37 -4.62
CA ILE A 131 2.56 -2.48 -4.28
C ILE A 131 2.63 -3.56 -5.36
N HIS A 132 2.93 -4.78 -4.95
CA HIS A 132 2.97 -5.97 -5.80
C HIS A 132 2.08 -7.05 -5.19
N PRO A 133 0.73 -6.95 -5.36
CA PRO A 133 -0.17 -7.92 -4.75
C PRO A 133 0.12 -9.31 -5.35
N PRO A 134 0.59 -10.27 -4.55
CA PRO A 134 0.78 -11.61 -5.03
C PRO A 134 -0.59 -12.26 -5.23
N THR A 135 -0.72 -13.11 -6.23
CA THR A 135 -1.91 -13.95 -6.41
C THR A 135 -2.13 -14.90 -5.24
N THR A 136 -1.05 -15.31 -4.58
CA THR A 136 -1.07 -16.11 -3.34
C THR A 136 0.20 -15.79 -2.55
N PRO A 137 0.13 -15.05 -1.43
CA PRO A 137 1.30 -14.79 -0.61
C PRO A 137 1.88 -16.08 -0.02
N GLU A 138 3.16 -16.34 -0.27
CA GLU A 138 3.88 -17.46 0.35
C GLU A 138 4.55 -16.98 1.65
N GLY A 139 3.82 -17.10 2.77
CA GLY A 139 4.30 -16.69 4.09
C GLY A 139 3.98 -15.22 4.41
N MET A 140 4.44 -14.81 5.59
CA MET A 140 4.23 -13.47 6.13
C MET A 140 5.57 -12.75 6.27
N GLU A 141 5.53 -11.43 6.21
CA GLU A 141 6.67 -10.53 6.39
C GLU A 141 6.30 -9.44 7.39
N GLN A 142 7.25 -9.11 8.28
CA GLN A 142 7.04 -8.16 9.36
C GLN A 142 7.43 -6.75 8.92
N TYR A 143 6.60 -5.80 9.30
CA TYR A 143 6.75 -4.36 9.10
C TYR A 143 6.33 -3.60 10.36
N THR A 144 6.52 -2.29 10.32
CA THR A 144 5.92 -1.37 11.29
C THR A 144 4.99 -0.42 10.55
N LEU A 145 3.71 -0.43 10.90
CA LEU A 145 2.71 0.47 10.34
C LEU A 145 2.56 1.68 11.26
N VAL A 146 2.57 2.87 10.67
CA VAL A 146 2.44 4.15 11.37
C VAL A 146 1.18 4.84 10.90
N LEU A 147 0.26 5.08 11.83
CA LEU A 147 -0.90 5.93 11.62
C LEU A 147 -0.53 7.36 12.00
N MET A 148 -0.50 8.24 11.00
CA MET A 148 -0.22 9.67 11.20
C MET A 148 -1.52 10.42 11.46
N LYS A 149 -1.74 10.82 12.72
CA LYS A 149 -2.92 11.58 13.15
C LYS A 149 -2.64 13.07 13.24
N ARG A 150 -3.71 13.88 13.32
CA ARG A 150 -3.59 15.30 13.65
C ARG A 150 -2.91 15.46 15.00
N GLY A 151 -1.92 16.31 15.04
CA GLY A 151 -1.28 16.75 16.28
C GLY A 151 -2.02 17.96 16.87
N ASP A 152 -1.63 18.32 18.08
CA ASP A 152 -2.30 19.39 18.86
C ASP A 152 -2.20 20.77 18.19
N LYS A 153 -1.21 20.97 17.30
CA LYS A 153 -1.00 22.22 16.57
C LYS A 153 -1.43 22.15 15.09
N TRP A 154 -2.24 21.15 14.74
CA TRP A 154 -2.76 21.03 13.38
C TRP A 154 -3.62 22.24 13.01
N ASN A 155 -3.12 23.07 12.09
CA ASN A 155 -3.81 24.23 11.57
C ASN A 155 -3.42 24.47 10.11
N PRO A 156 -4.22 23.98 9.12
CA PRO A 156 -3.92 24.15 7.70
C PRO A 156 -3.85 25.61 7.24
N ASP A 157 -4.49 26.53 7.97
CA ASP A 157 -4.52 27.96 7.65
C ASP A 157 -3.28 28.73 8.18
N ALA A 158 -2.46 28.08 8.99
CA ALA A 158 -1.23 28.72 9.51
C ALA A 158 -0.22 28.93 8.36
N PRO A 159 0.42 30.12 8.29
CA PRO A 159 1.35 30.47 7.19
C PRO A 159 2.48 29.47 6.99
N GLU A 160 2.97 28.85 8.06
CA GLU A 160 4.07 27.88 8.05
C GLU A 160 3.63 26.45 7.70
N PHE A 161 2.33 26.15 7.76
CA PHE A 161 1.81 24.78 7.62
C PHE A 161 2.31 24.09 6.36
N MET A 162 2.12 24.69 5.20
CA MET A 162 2.52 24.10 3.92
C MET A 162 4.04 23.89 3.82
N ASN A 163 4.85 24.78 4.42
CA ASN A 163 6.28 24.63 4.43
C ASN A 163 6.72 23.43 5.29
N VAL A 164 6.13 23.26 6.47
CA VAL A 164 6.38 22.11 7.34
C VAL A 164 5.94 20.80 6.67
N MET A 165 4.77 20.78 6.03
CA MET A 165 4.28 19.60 5.30
C MET A 165 5.17 19.23 4.11
N LYS A 166 5.74 20.21 3.41
CA LYS A 166 6.74 19.96 2.36
C LYS A 166 8.01 19.32 2.93
N GLN A 167 8.48 19.80 4.07
CA GLN A 167 9.66 19.20 4.75
C GLN A 167 9.36 17.78 5.25
N HIS A 168 8.15 17.51 5.76
CA HIS A 168 7.68 16.18 6.11
C HIS A 168 7.72 15.25 4.90
N GLY A 169 7.18 15.67 3.75
CA GLY A 169 7.24 14.90 2.52
C GLY A 169 8.67 14.58 2.08
N ALA A 170 9.57 15.57 2.10
CA ALA A 170 10.98 15.37 1.78
C ALA A 170 11.68 14.41 2.77
N TYR A 171 11.30 14.44 4.05
CA TYR A 171 11.78 13.48 5.04
C TYR A 171 11.31 12.05 4.74
N ALA A 172 10.03 11.88 4.38
CA ALA A 172 9.51 10.57 3.97
C ALA A 172 10.24 10.02 2.73
N GLU A 173 10.49 10.86 1.72
CA GLU A 173 11.28 10.48 0.54
C GLU A 173 12.71 10.05 0.92
N GLN A 174 13.34 10.74 1.86
CA GLN A 174 14.65 10.34 2.38
C GLN A 174 14.60 8.96 3.04
N MET A 175 13.57 8.67 3.85
CA MET A 175 13.38 7.37 4.49
C MET A 175 13.16 6.26 3.48
N ILE A 176 12.45 6.53 2.38
CA ILE A 176 12.28 5.58 1.26
C ILE A 176 13.63 5.30 0.59
N LYS A 177 14.41 6.33 0.26
CA LYS A 177 15.74 6.20 -0.36
C LYS A 177 16.72 5.43 0.52
N GLN A 178 16.60 5.54 1.83
CA GLN A 178 17.42 4.81 2.81
C GLN A 178 16.91 3.37 3.05
N GLY A 179 15.80 2.95 2.44
CA GLY A 179 15.22 1.63 2.62
C GLY A 179 14.48 1.44 3.95
N ASN A 180 14.35 2.46 4.78
CA ASN A 180 13.65 2.39 6.06
C ASN A 180 12.13 2.39 5.91
N LEU A 181 11.60 3.13 4.93
CA LEU A 181 10.18 3.28 4.62
C LEU A 181 9.85 2.56 3.31
N ALA A 182 8.91 1.63 3.35
CA ALA A 182 8.47 0.85 2.19
C ALA A 182 7.44 1.60 1.35
N LEU A 183 6.49 2.23 2.02
CA LEU A 183 5.34 2.91 1.42
C LEU A 183 4.84 3.98 2.38
N ALA A 184 4.49 5.13 1.86
CA ALA A 184 3.78 6.16 2.62
C ALA A 184 2.89 6.99 1.71
N GLY A 185 1.84 7.55 2.29
CA GLY A 185 0.98 8.49 1.58
C GLY A 185 0.01 9.22 2.51
N PRO A 186 -0.39 10.44 2.12
CA PRO A 186 -1.40 11.20 2.83
C PRO A 186 -2.82 10.79 2.40
N PHE A 187 -3.79 11.19 3.23
CA PHE A 187 -5.18 11.35 2.83
C PHE A 187 -5.43 12.81 2.44
N PRO A 188 -6.46 13.12 1.62
CA PRO A 188 -6.79 14.49 1.27
C PRO A 188 -7.04 15.38 2.50
N PHE A 189 -6.59 16.64 2.44
CA PHE A 189 -6.71 17.57 3.57
C PHE A 189 -8.14 18.06 3.84
N ASN A 190 -9.04 17.85 2.91
CA ASN A 190 -10.47 18.18 3.03
C ASN A 190 -11.26 17.14 3.87
N ASP A 191 -10.64 16.02 4.23
CA ASP A 191 -11.20 15.05 5.15
C ASP A 191 -11.11 15.59 6.59
N GLU A 192 -12.23 15.63 7.32
CA GLU A 192 -12.32 16.10 8.70
C GLU A 192 -11.77 15.08 9.72
N GLY A 193 -11.48 13.85 9.29
CA GLY A 193 -10.98 12.78 10.13
C GLY A 193 -9.65 13.11 10.83
N GLU A 194 -9.34 12.34 11.87
CA GLU A 194 -8.09 12.42 12.64
C GLU A 194 -6.90 11.89 11.85
N LEU A 195 -7.09 10.81 11.07
CA LEU A 195 -6.04 10.15 10.33
C LEU A 195 -5.64 10.96 9.09
N ARG A 196 -4.36 11.34 9.00
CA ARG A 196 -3.84 12.21 7.94
C ARG A 196 -3.00 11.48 6.92
N GLY A 197 -2.47 10.32 7.27
CA GLY A 197 -1.64 9.52 6.39
C GLY A 197 -1.23 8.21 7.05
N VAL A 198 -0.61 7.36 6.26
CA VAL A 198 -0.07 6.07 6.73
C VAL A 198 1.33 5.89 6.16
N GLY A 199 2.23 5.35 6.98
CA GLY A 199 3.56 4.91 6.59
C GLY A 199 3.79 3.45 6.96
N ILE A 200 4.45 2.68 6.10
CA ILE A 200 4.83 1.29 6.33
C ILE A 200 6.35 1.20 6.33
N PHE A 201 6.94 0.95 7.49
CA PHE A 201 8.38 0.90 7.70
C PHE A 201 8.90 -0.53 7.69
N ARG A 202 10.14 -0.71 7.19
CA ARG A 202 10.87 -2.00 7.14
C ARG A 202 11.67 -2.29 8.40
N VAL A 203 11.73 -1.35 9.31
CA VAL A 203 12.47 -1.42 10.56
C VAL A 203 11.53 -1.64 11.74
N SER A 204 12.06 -2.08 12.88
CA SER A 204 11.26 -2.36 14.08
C SER A 204 10.49 -1.13 14.58
N ALA A 205 9.43 -1.34 15.37
CA ALA A 205 8.64 -0.28 15.97
C ALA A 205 9.50 0.68 16.82
N GLU A 206 10.50 0.15 17.56
CA GLU A 206 11.44 0.98 18.33
C GLU A 206 12.27 1.87 17.42
N GLN A 207 12.83 1.31 16.35
CA GLN A 207 13.65 2.07 15.40
C GLN A 207 12.79 3.08 14.62
N THR A 208 11.58 2.70 14.22
CA THR A 208 10.61 3.61 13.60
C THR A 208 10.30 4.79 14.51
N ALA A 209 10.00 4.54 15.79
CA ALA A 209 9.74 5.60 16.77
C ALA A 209 10.94 6.56 16.95
N LYS A 210 12.18 6.06 16.84
CA LYS A 210 13.38 6.90 16.86
C LYS A 210 13.48 7.79 15.61
N LEU A 211 13.28 7.22 14.42
CA LEU A 211 13.29 7.97 13.15
C LEU A 211 12.21 9.07 13.15
N LEU A 212 11.00 8.75 13.58
CA LEU A 212 9.88 9.68 13.57
C LEU A 212 10.11 10.92 14.46
N LYS A 213 11.00 10.87 15.46
CA LYS A 213 11.38 12.05 16.27
C LYS A 213 12.02 13.16 15.43
N ASP A 214 12.59 12.81 14.29
CA ASP A 214 13.25 13.77 13.41
C ASP A 214 12.34 14.32 12.31
N ASP A 215 11.14 13.80 12.18
CA ASP A 215 10.13 14.28 11.24
C ASP A 215 9.71 15.73 11.54
N PRO A 216 9.79 16.65 10.56
CA PRO A 216 9.47 18.06 10.77
C PRO A 216 8.03 18.31 11.22
N ALA A 217 7.04 17.54 10.72
CA ALA A 217 5.64 17.73 11.08
C ALA A 217 5.36 17.26 12.51
N ILE A 218 6.06 16.22 12.97
CA ILE A 218 5.98 15.73 14.35
C ILE A 218 6.66 16.71 15.30
N LYS A 219 7.87 17.19 14.95
CA LYS A 219 8.60 18.23 15.74
C LYS A 219 7.79 19.52 15.89
N ALA A 220 7.09 19.91 14.85
CA ALA A 220 6.23 21.09 14.87
C ALA A 220 4.91 20.87 15.67
N GLY A 221 4.58 19.63 16.03
CA GLY A 221 3.31 19.27 16.67
C GLY A 221 2.10 19.28 15.73
N LEU A 222 2.35 19.29 14.42
CA LEU A 222 1.28 19.21 13.41
C LEU A 222 0.77 17.78 13.26
N MET A 223 1.64 16.79 13.45
CA MET A 223 1.28 15.37 13.36
C MET A 223 1.68 14.61 14.61
N LYS A 224 0.92 13.57 14.92
CA LYS A 224 1.14 12.63 16.01
C LYS A 224 1.13 11.21 15.47
N PRO A 225 2.24 10.46 15.58
CA PRO A 225 2.31 9.09 15.10
C PRO A 225 1.75 8.10 16.11
N GLU A 226 1.04 7.08 15.64
CA GLU A 226 0.80 5.83 16.36
C GLU A 226 1.56 4.72 15.63
N VAL A 227 2.40 3.98 16.35
CA VAL A 227 3.36 3.03 15.79
C VAL A 227 2.95 1.61 16.20
N HIS A 228 2.73 0.74 15.22
CA HIS A 228 2.20 -0.60 15.44
C HIS A 228 3.04 -1.67 14.73
N PRO A 229 3.52 -2.71 15.42
CA PRO A 229 4.02 -3.92 14.76
C PRO A 229 2.92 -4.55 13.91
N TRP A 230 3.23 -4.84 12.66
CA TRP A 230 2.27 -5.30 11.67
C TRP A 230 2.88 -6.32 10.73
N ILE A 231 2.09 -7.29 10.30
CA ILE A 231 2.52 -8.31 9.34
C ILE A 231 1.60 -8.34 8.12
N THR A 232 2.17 -8.65 6.96
CA THR A 232 1.41 -8.85 5.71
C THR A 232 2.02 -9.96 4.88
N GLY A 233 1.36 -10.34 3.79
CA GLY A 233 1.87 -11.35 2.86
C GLY A 233 3.25 -10.97 2.30
N LYS A 234 4.16 -11.92 2.26
CA LYS A 234 5.51 -11.72 1.75
C LYS A 234 5.48 -11.27 0.28
N GLY A 235 6.27 -10.24 -0.04
CA GLY A 235 6.39 -9.70 -1.39
C GLY A 235 5.26 -8.77 -1.84
N VAL A 236 4.28 -8.47 -0.96
CA VAL A 236 3.20 -7.50 -1.26
C VAL A 236 3.73 -6.08 -1.45
N LEU A 237 4.78 -5.72 -0.72
CA LEU A 237 5.47 -4.45 -0.89
C LEU A 237 6.75 -4.65 -1.70
N ALA A 238 7.04 -3.72 -2.61
CA ALA A 238 8.26 -3.74 -3.40
C ALA A 238 9.48 -3.97 -2.49
N SER A 239 10.35 -4.89 -2.86
CA SER A 239 11.59 -5.13 -2.13
C SER A 239 12.43 -3.85 -2.17
N GLY A 240 12.53 -3.14 -1.05
CA GLY A 240 13.51 -2.08 -0.90
C GLY A 240 14.89 -2.72 -1.03
N GLN A 241 15.72 -2.21 -1.93
CA GLN A 241 17.13 -2.58 -1.93
C GLN A 241 17.69 -2.19 -0.56
N PRO A 242 18.32 -3.13 0.18
CA PRO A 242 19.10 -2.72 1.34
C PRO A 242 20.16 -1.75 0.82
N VAL A 243 20.25 -0.58 1.41
CA VAL A 243 21.36 0.34 1.15
C VAL A 243 22.63 -0.40 1.58
N GLN A 244 23.49 -0.72 0.60
CA GLN A 244 24.84 -1.25 0.86
C GLN A 244 25.69 -0.21 1.57
#